data_fc7e9115f651e987721df7e4136872c9
#
_entry.id   fc7e9115f651e987721df7e4136872c9
#
_cell.length_a   1.000
_cell.length_b   1.000
_cell.length_c   1.000
_cell.angle_alpha   90.00
_cell.angle_beta   90.00
_cell.angle_gamma   90.00
#
_symmetry.space_group_name_H-M   'P 1'
#
loop_
_entity.id
_entity.type
_entity.pdbx_description
1 polymer ?
#
loop_
_entity_poly.entity_id
_entity_poly.type
_entity_poly.pdbx_seq_one_letter_code
_entity_poly.pdbx_strand_id
1 'polypeptide(L)'
;MSEKIEHLSSWIRTLDVETESPIEGMIVGKIPEWLEGSLIRNGSGMFEIGETKMNHLFDGLSVMHRFAINGYGEGKSTYQNRILQSDTYKQAKAANRLTMHQFGTFAFPDPCQSLWGRFMARFEPVTKTEKTDNCCVSVCYLGDKLYAFTETPQIRQVDAETLETVGEKCNISELVAVNHSTAHPHVLEDGTVYNMGNSVGSKGPIYNIIEFPTGAGALEGAKIVASFPSRWKMSHSYYHSFGITENYFVFLEFPLILNTAKLLAMNLRQKAVDSSLDWFPTEKTRILLVERKSGELVDTIYEAPPFFCFHHGNCYEKNGYIIMDISHCKDATVNVCYIGSSAVI
;
A
#
# COMPACT_ATOMS: atom_id res chain seq x y z
N MET A 1 19.79 -10.51 24.14
CA MET A 1 18.69 -10.59 23.18
C MET A 1 17.43 -9.84 23.64
N SER A 2 17.16 -9.70 24.96
CA SER A 2 16.02 -8.94 25.50
C SER A 2 16.11 -7.40 25.31
N GLU A 3 17.28 -6.81 25.44
CA GLU A 3 17.48 -5.35 25.29
C GLU A 3 17.20 -4.80 23.87
N LYS A 4 17.40 -5.62 22.82
CA LYS A 4 17.07 -5.19 21.44
C LYS A 4 15.57 -5.13 21.16
N ILE A 5 14.76 -5.91 21.86
CA ILE A 5 13.30 -5.98 21.66
C ILE A 5 12.59 -4.79 22.33
N GLU A 6 13.08 -4.33 23.47
CA GLU A 6 12.55 -3.12 24.13
C GLU A 6 12.71 -1.85 23.29
N HIS A 7 13.77 -1.75 22.48
CA HIS A 7 13.96 -0.61 21.58
C HIS A 7 12.97 -0.55 20.41
N LEU A 8 12.56 -1.69 19.87
CA LEU A 8 11.59 -1.73 18.75
C LEU A 8 10.18 -1.37 19.21
N SER A 9 9.76 -1.75 20.40
CA SER A 9 8.46 -1.39 20.96
C SER A 9 8.27 0.13 21.12
N SER A 10 9.38 0.88 21.24
CA SER A 10 9.34 2.34 21.29
C SER A 10 8.97 3.01 19.96
N TRP A 11 9.11 2.30 18.84
CA TRP A 11 8.79 2.79 17.49
C TRP A 11 7.35 2.49 17.09
N ILE A 12 6.74 1.47 17.72
CA ILE A 12 5.38 1.02 17.45
C ILE A 12 4.49 1.58 18.56
N ARG A 13 4.14 2.85 18.44
CA ARG A 13 3.27 3.55 19.41
C ARG A 13 2.02 4.04 18.72
N THR A 14 0.92 3.94 19.43
CA THR A 14 -0.31 4.65 19.05
C THR A 14 -0.12 6.14 19.28
N LEU A 15 -0.49 6.96 18.29
CA LEU A 15 -0.54 8.40 18.42
C LEU A 15 -1.64 8.77 19.42
N ASP A 16 -1.26 9.44 20.50
CA ASP A 16 -2.19 9.85 21.55
C ASP A 16 -2.88 11.18 21.22
N VAL A 17 -2.13 12.14 20.67
CA VAL A 17 -2.62 13.50 20.39
C VAL A 17 -2.09 13.98 19.04
N GLU A 18 -2.97 14.49 18.21
CA GLU A 18 -2.63 15.11 16.93
C GLU A 18 -1.99 16.49 17.14
N THR A 19 -1.01 16.80 16.29
CA THR A 19 -0.42 18.14 16.16
C THR A 19 -1.05 18.81 14.95
N GLU A 20 -2.29 19.24 15.09
CA GLU A 20 -3.10 19.73 13.96
C GLU A 20 -2.62 21.09 13.42
N SER A 21 -2.10 21.95 14.28
CA SER A 21 -1.49 23.22 13.90
C SER A 21 0.01 23.07 13.78
N PRO A 22 0.65 23.65 12.75
CA PRO A 22 2.09 23.59 12.60
C PRO A 22 2.83 24.14 13.82
N ILE A 23 3.79 23.39 14.35
CA ILE A 23 4.70 23.81 15.42
C ILE A 23 6.09 24.03 14.82
N GLU A 24 6.84 24.99 15.35
CA GLU A 24 8.21 25.27 14.91
C GLU A 24 9.14 24.11 15.29
N GLY A 25 9.96 23.70 14.35
CA GLY A 25 11.05 22.73 14.53
C GLY A 25 12.35 23.41 14.96
N MET A 26 13.11 22.74 15.79
CA MET A 26 14.47 23.17 16.11
C MET A 26 15.40 22.83 14.96
N ILE A 27 16.15 23.82 14.45
CA ILE A 27 17.14 23.63 13.39
C ILE A 27 18.53 23.56 14.02
N VAL A 28 19.25 22.49 13.70
CA VAL A 28 20.66 22.34 14.05
C VAL A 28 21.48 22.34 12.75
N GLY A 29 22.31 23.37 12.58
CA GLY A 29 23.05 23.62 11.33
C GLY A 29 22.32 24.64 10.44
N LYS A 30 22.52 24.56 9.13
CA LYS A 30 21.95 25.48 8.14
C LYS A 30 21.13 24.72 7.09
N ILE A 31 19.89 25.14 6.86
CA ILE A 31 19.10 24.68 5.71
C ILE A 31 19.62 25.40 4.47
N PRO A 32 19.93 24.69 3.35
CA PRO A 32 20.30 25.33 2.10
C PRO A 32 19.21 26.29 1.60
N GLU A 33 19.58 27.47 1.11
CA GLU A 33 18.63 28.50 0.68
C GLU A 33 17.71 28.05 -0.47
N TRP A 34 18.16 27.09 -1.28
CA TRP A 34 17.38 26.54 -2.38
C TRP A 34 16.34 25.50 -1.93
N LEU A 35 16.40 25.02 -0.68
CA LEU A 35 15.49 23.98 -0.19
C LEU A 35 14.22 24.61 0.37
N GLU A 36 13.16 24.54 -0.42
CA GLU A 36 11.82 24.97 -0.04
C GLU A 36 10.78 23.92 -0.44
N GLY A 37 9.81 23.68 0.43
CA GLY A 37 8.72 22.74 0.15
C GLY A 37 8.25 21.98 1.38
N SER A 38 7.49 20.92 1.14
CA SER A 38 6.96 20.05 2.20
C SER A 38 7.35 18.60 1.96
N LEU A 39 7.91 17.95 2.99
CA LEU A 39 8.00 16.51 3.06
C LEU A 39 6.74 15.97 3.75
N ILE A 40 5.90 15.28 2.99
CA ILE A 40 4.72 14.60 3.52
C ILE A 40 5.04 13.11 3.64
N ARG A 41 4.78 12.55 4.80
CA ARG A 41 4.95 11.11 5.07
C ARG A 41 3.63 10.53 5.58
N ASN A 42 3.38 9.30 5.19
CA ASN A 42 2.22 8.54 5.58
C ASN A 42 2.67 7.20 6.16
N GLY A 43 1.95 6.70 7.14
CA GLY A 43 2.28 5.40 7.74
C GLY A 43 1.31 4.99 8.82
N SER A 44 1.49 3.76 9.29
CA SER A 44 0.77 3.23 10.44
C SER A 44 1.17 3.99 11.71
N GLY A 45 0.21 4.60 12.38
CA GLY A 45 0.48 5.42 13.57
C GLY A 45 -0.47 5.16 14.74
N MET A 46 -1.55 4.37 14.55
CA MET A 46 -2.42 3.92 15.64
C MET A 46 -2.53 2.40 15.60
N PHE A 47 -1.96 1.73 16.57
CA PHE A 47 -1.92 0.27 16.67
C PHE A 47 -2.91 -0.31 17.67
N GLU A 48 -3.64 0.54 18.36
CA GLU A 48 -4.66 0.17 19.33
C GLU A 48 -5.88 1.06 19.16
N ILE A 49 -7.07 0.46 19.28
CA ILE A 49 -8.34 1.18 19.33
C ILE A 49 -9.31 0.42 20.22
N GLY A 50 -9.74 1.07 21.33
CA GLY A 50 -10.47 0.38 22.38
C GLY A 50 -9.70 -0.81 22.93
N GLU A 51 -10.33 -1.98 22.90
CA GLU A 51 -9.68 -3.24 23.31
C GLU A 51 -8.96 -3.97 22.17
N THR A 52 -9.06 -3.47 20.93
CA THR A 52 -8.42 -4.08 19.78
C THR A 52 -6.97 -3.63 19.67
N LYS A 53 -6.04 -4.60 19.69
CA LYS A 53 -4.64 -4.41 19.34
C LYS A 53 -4.41 -4.92 17.93
N MET A 54 -3.71 -4.13 17.11
CA MET A 54 -3.31 -4.57 15.77
C MET A 54 -2.22 -5.64 15.89
N ASN A 55 -2.30 -6.66 15.04
CA ASN A 55 -1.35 -7.78 15.08
C ASN A 55 -0.11 -7.54 14.23
N HIS A 56 -0.22 -6.70 13.20
CA HIS A 56 0.81 -6.53 12.19
C HIS A 56 1.17 -5.05 12.01
N LEU A 57 2.43 -4.76 11.67
CA LEU A 57 2.92 -3.38 11.45
C LEU A 57 2.15 -2.64 10.35
N PHE A 58 1.64 -3.36 9.36
CA PHE A 58 0.88 -2.75 8.24
C PHE A 58 -0.58 -2.41 8.61
N ASP A 59 -1.04 -2.83 9.78
CA ASP A 59 -2.45 -2.69 10.18
C ASP A 59 -2.77 -1.39 10.89
N GLY A 60 -1.74 -0.69 11.38
CA GLY A 60 -1.95 0.55 12.12
C GLY A 60 -2.74 1.57 11.30
N LEU A 61 -3.70 2.24 11.96
CA LEU A 61 -4.49 3.27 11.29
C LEU A 61 -3.59 4.43 10.87
N SER A 62 -3.87 4.98 9.70
CA SER A 62 -3.03 5.93 8.99
C SER A 62 -2.85 7.25 9.76
N VAL A 63 -1.60 7.66 9.92
CA VAL A 63 -1.20 8.99 10.41
C VAL A 63 -0.34 9.66 9.35
N MET A 64 -0.75 10.86 8.99
CA MET A 64 -0.05 11.73 8.06
C MET A 64 0.87 12.69 8.82
N HIS A 65 2.06 12.93 8.30
CA HIS A 65 3.04 13.87 8.85
C HIS A 65 3.48 14.84 7.77
N ARG A 66 3.59 16.13 8.10
CA ARG A 66 4.12 17.15 7.21
C ARG A 66 5.26 17.89 7.90
N PHE A 67 6.38 17.98 7.20
CA PHE A 67 7.51 18.83 7.53
C PHE A 67 7.59 19.91 6.45
N ALA A 68 7.17 21.13 6.76
CA ALA A 68 7.36 22.25 5.86
C ALA A 68 8.74 22.85 6.10
N ILE A 69 9.49 23.06 5.04
CA ILE A 69 10.88 23.52 5.07
C ILE A 69 11.00 24.77 4.19
N ASN A 70 11.64 25.79 4.69
CA ASN A 70 12.01 26.98 3.94
C ASN A 70 13.44 27.37 4.33
N GLY A 71 14.39 27.25 3.38
CA GLY A 71 15.80 27.56 3.58
C GLY A 71 16.15 29.04 3.45
N TYR A 72 15.20 29.90 3.04
CA TYR A 72 15.48 31.32 2.84
C TYR A 72 15.78 32.05 4.16
N GLY A 73 16.76 32.93 4.15
CA GLY A 73 17.19 33.68 5.32
C GLY A 73 17.83 32.80 6.40
N GLU A 74 17.33 32.85 7.62
CA GLU A 74 17.80 32.00 8.72
C GLU A 74 17.30 30.55 8.64
N GLY A 75 16.41 30.30 7.69
CA GLY A 75 15.71 29.03 7.56
C GLY A 75 14.58 28.84 8.55
N LYS A 76 13.55 28.10 8.13
CA LYS A 76 12.42 27.71 9.00
C LYS A 76 12.03 26.26 8.71
N SER A 77 11.60 25.56 9.74
CA SER A 77 10.95 24.25 9.60
C SER A 77 9.77 24.16 10.55
N THR A 78 8.66 23.63 10.06
CA THR A 78 7.49 23.34 10.91
C THR A 78 7.07 21.89 10.75
N TYR A 79 6.43 21.37 11.77
CA TYR A 79 5.90 20.02 11.82
C TYR A 79 4.42 20.02 12.20
N GLN A 80 3.64 19.15 11.54
CA GLN A 80 2.27 18.83 11.92
C GLN A 80 1.97 17.36 11.59
N ASN A 81 0.96 16.80 12.27
CA ASN A 81 0.43 15.48 11.93
C ASN A 81 -1.08 15.43 12.09
N ARG A 82 -1.71 14.51 11.34
CA ARG A 82 -3.14 14.21 11.47
C ARG A 82 -3.41 12.73 11.22
N ILE A 83 -4.40 12.21 11.90
CA ILE A 83 -4.98 10.91 11.62
C ILE A 83 -5.85 11.04 10.36
N LEU A 84 -5.63 10.17 9.37
CA LEU A 84 -6.46 10.11 8.18
C LEU A 84 -7.90 9.76 8.58
N GLN A 85 -8.87 10.61 8.24
CA GLN A 85 -10.28 10.41 8.55
C GLN A 85 -10.92 9.43 7.56
N SER A 86 -10.33 8.23 7.45
CA SER A 86 -10.87 7.12 6.65
C SER A 86 -12.17 6.58 7.27
N ASP A 87 -12.98 5.90 6.46
CA ASP A 87 -14.17 5.21 6.97
C ASP A 87 -13.77 4.10 7.94
N THR A 88 -12.66 3.42 7.66
CA THR A 88 -12.05 2.44 8.56
C THR A 88 -11.78 3.05 9.94
N TYR A 89 -11.15 4.23 10.01
CA TYR A 89 -10.89 4.93 11.28
C TYR A 89 -12.17 5.40 11.96
N LYS A 90 -13.06 6.07 11.22
CA LYS A 90 -14.33 6.61 11.77
C LYS A 90 -15.19 5.51 12.38
N GLN A 91 -15.36 4.40 11.65
CA GLN A 91 -16.14 3.25 12.12
C GLN A 91 -15.47 2.56 13.31
N ALA A 92 -14.15 2.37 13.26
CA ALA A 92 -13.43 1.77 14.37
C ALA A 92 -13.50 2.63 15.64
N LYS A 93 -13.39 3.97 15.52
CA LYS A 93 -13.53 4.92 16.61
C LYS A 93 -14.94 4.90 17.21
N ALA A 94 -15.98 4.89 16.35
CA ALA A 94 -17.37 4.86 16.80
C ALA A 94 -17.72 3.54 17.51
N ALA A 95 -17.19 2.42 17.03
CA ALA A 95 -17.40 1.10 17.60
C ALA A 95 -16.47 0.78 18.78
N ASN A 96 -15.47 1.62 19.05
CA ASN A 96 -14.37 1.39 20.00
C ASN A 96 -13.66 0.02 19.78
N ARG A 97 -13.54 -0.41 18.52
CA ARG A 97 -12.88 -1.65 18.08
C ARG A 97 -12.67 -1.64 16.57
N LEU A 98 -11.79 -2.50 16.07
CA LEU A 98 -11.65 -2.71 14.63
C LEU A 98 -12.93 -3.31 14.03
N THR A 99 -13.42 -2.73 12.94
CA THR A 99 -14.65 -3.13 12.22
C THR A 99 -14.39 -3.67 10.82
N MET A 100 -13.26 -3.30 10.21
CA MET A 100 -12.85 -3.77 8.89
C MET A 100 -11.55 -4.58 8.98
N HIS A 101 -11.47 -5.67 8.21
CA HIS A 101 -10.25 -6.48 8.14
C HIS A 101 -9.07 -5.66 7.65
N GLN A 102 -7.92 -5.85 8.29
CA GLN A 102 -6.64 -5.33 7.84
C GLN A 102 -5.77 -6.48 7.32
N PHE A 103 -4.54 -6.18 6.93
CA PHE A 103 -3.64 -7.17 6.34
C PHE A 103 -3.39 -8.36 7.29
N GLY A 104 -2.97 -8.12 8.53
CA GLY A 104 -2.67 -9.15 9.53
C GLY A 104 -3.64 -9.19 10.71
N THR A 105 -4.65 -8.30 10.76
CA THR A 105 -5.65 -8.27 11.84
C THR A 105 -7.06 -8.53 11.30
N PHE A 106 -7.66 -9.60 11.79
CA PHE A 106 -9.04 -9.95 11.48
C PHE A 106 -10.01 -9.16 12.36
N ALA A 107 -10.97 -8.47 11.75
CA ALA A 107 -12.05 -7.78 12.46
C ALA A 107 -13.18 -8.78 12.75
N PHE A 108 -13.40 -9.08 14.01
CA PHE A 108 -14.48 -9.98 14.42
C PHE A 108 -15.86 -9.32 14.26
N PRO A 109 -16.92 -10.11 13.99
CA PRO A 109 -18.29 -9.61 13.92
C PRO A 109 -18.70 -8.85 15.17
N ASP A 110 -19.66 -7.92 15.01
CA ASP A 110 -20.17 -7.09 16.09
C ASP A 110 -20.63 -7.96 17.29
N PRO A 111 -20.07 -7.77 18.49
CA PRO A 111 -20.47 -8.52 19.67
C PRO A 111 -21.93 -8.27 20.10
N CYS A 112 -22.53 -7.14 19.67
CA CYS A 112 -23.91 -6.81 19.92
C CYS A 112 -24.90 -7.56 19.01
N GLN A 113 -24.42 -8.18 17.93
CA GLN A 113 -25.26 -9.05 17.10
C GLN A 113 -25.64 -10.33 17.85
N SER A 114 -26.80 -10.91 17.47
CA SER A 114 -27.21 -12.21 17.99
C SER A 114 -26.17 -13.29 17.70
N LEU A 115 -26.14 -14.35 18.52
CA LEU A 115 -25.26 -15.50 18.29
C LEU A 115 -25.43 -16.09 16.89
N TRP A 116 -26.69 -16.14 16.42
CA TRP A 116 -27.01 -16.58 15.07
C TRP A 116 -26.45 -15.62 14.00
N GLY A 117 -26.60 -14.31 14.18
CA GLY A 117 -26.02 -13.31 13.27
C GLY A 117 -24.51 -13.44 13.16
N ARG A 118 -23.80 -13.57 14.28
CA ARG A 118 -22.34 -13.80 14.31
C ARG A 118 -21.93 -15.13 13.67
N PHE A 119 -22.74 -16.17 13.82
CA PHE A 119 -22.51 -17.45 13.15
C PHE A 119 -22.67 -17.29 11.63
N MET A 120 -23.74 -16.65 11.16
CA MET A 120 -24.00 -16.44 9.74
C MET A 120 -22.95 -15.54 9.08
N ALA A 121 -22.41 -14.54 9.78
CA ALA A 121 -21.35 -13.68 9.27
C ALA A 121 -20.09 -14.46 8.84
N ARG A 122 -19.84 -15.65 9.37
CA ARG A 122 -18.73 -16.51 8.93
C ARG A 122 -18.89 -17.03 7.51
N PHE A 123 -20.12 -17.15 7.04
CA PHE A 123 -20.45 -17.66 5.71
C PHE A 123 -20.65 -16.51 4.70
N GLU A 124 -20.55 -15.26 5.14
CA GLU A 124 -20.66 -14.13 4.27
C GLU A 124 -19.44 -14.07 3.32
N PRO A 125 -19.66 -13.98 2.00
CA PRO A 125 -18.55 -13.89 1.06
C PRO A 125 -17.70 -12.65 1.32
N VAL A 126 -16.38 -12.81 1.40
CA VAL A 126 -15.46 -11.68 1.58
C VAL A 126 -15.59 -10.62 0.49
N THR A 127 -16.09 -11.01 -0.69
CA THR A 127 -16.36 -10.08 -1.80
C THR A 127 -17.47 -9.07 -1.51
N LYS A 128 -18.31 -9.34 -0.50
CA LYS A 128 -19.35 -8.43 0.00
C LYS A 128 -18.87 -7.58 1.17
N THR A 129 -17.73 -7.95 1.77
CA THR A 129 -17.14 -7.19 2.87
C THR A 129 -16.51 -5.93 2.30
N GLU A 130 -16.80 -4.80 2.93
CA GLU A 130 -16.19 -3.52 2.54
C GLU A 130 -14.67 -3.60 2.70
N LYS A 131 -13.95 -3.17 1.65
CA LYS A 131 -12.48 -3.13 1.68
C LYS A 131 -12.02 -1.93 2.49
N THR A 132 -10.98 -2.13 3.27
CA THR A 132 -10.37 -1.04 4.04
C THR A 132 -9.92 0.10 3.14
N ASP A 133 -10.18 1.31 3.58
CA ASP A 133 -9.65 2.57 3.05
C ASP A 133 -8.63 3.19 4.03
N ASN A 134 -8.02 2.35 4.87
CA ASN A 134 -6.92 2.73 5.76
C ASN A 134 -5.66 2.98 4.93
N CYS A 135 -5.64 4.09 4.19
CA CYS A 135 -4.58 4.42 3.25
C CYS A 135 -3.30 4.83 4.00
N CYS A 136 -2.60 3.85 4.59
CA CYS A 136 -1.44 4.07 5.47
C CYS A 136 -0.08 3.79 4.81
N VAL A 137 -0.03 3.61 3.48
CA VAL A 137 1.22 3.19 2.82
C VAL A 137 1.98 4.36 2.21
N SER A 138 1.36 5.12 1.31
CA SER A 138 2.05 6.19 0.60
C SER A 138 1.14 7.39 0.31
N VAL A 139 1.72 8.42 -0.29
CA VAL A 139 1.00 9.57 -0.86
C VAL A 139 1.50 9.85 -2.25
N CYS A 140 0.60 10.27 -3.13
CA CYS A 140 0.93 10.65 -4.49
C CYS A 140 -0.03 11.72 -5.00
N TYR A 141 0.48 12.65 -5.78
CA TYR A 141 -0.34 13.57 -6.55
C TYR A 141 -0.92 12.86 -7.78
N LEU A 142 -2.23 12.97 -7.96
CA LEU A 142 -2.90 12.68 -9.23
C LEU A 142 -3.41 14.02 -9.77
N GLY A 143 -2.71 14.54 -10.76
CA GLY A 143 -2.89 15.91 -11.23
C GLY A 143 -2.55 16.93 -10.14
N ASP A 144 -3.51 17.73 -9.74
CA ASP A 144 -3.38 18.80 -8.74
C ASP A 144 -3.80 18.37 -7.30
N LYS A 145 -4.26 17.13 -7.13
CA LYS A 145 -4.77 16.63 -5.84
C LYS A 145 -3.86 15.58 -5.25
N LEU A 146 -3.61 15.70 -3.94
CA LEU A 146 -2.86 14.72 -3.17
C LEU A 146 -3.78 13.60 -2.67
N TYR A 147 -3.36 12.35 -2.88
CA TYR A 147 -4.06 11.17 -2.39
C TYR A 147 -3.18 10.31 -1.52
N ALA A 148 -3.76 9.76 -0.46
CA ALA A 148 -3.19 8.69 0.34
C ALA A 148 -3.61 7.33 -0.26
N PHE A 149 -2.68 6.37 -0.29
CA PHE A 149 -2.81 5.07 -0.93
C PHE A 149 -2.66 3.91 0.06
N THR A 150 -3.29 2.81 -0.29
CA THR A 150 -3.09 1.48 0.28
C THR A 150 -3.15 0.42 -0.82
N GLU A 151 -2.92 -0.86 -0.50
CA GLU A 151 -2.98 -1.96 -1.47
C GLU A 151 -4.41 -2.43 -1.82
N THR A 152 -5.42 -1.65 -1.50
CA THR A 152 -6.78 -1.81 -2.03
C THR A 152 -7.04 -0.75 -3.10
N PRO A 153 -8.11 -0.86 -3.92
CA PRO A 153 -8.46 0.19 -4.88
C PRO A 153 -9.01 1.46 -4.21
N GLN A 154 -9.12 1.50 -2.89
CA GLN A 154 -9.58 2.67 -2.15
C GLN A 154 -8.44 3.66 -1.96
N ILE A 155 -8.67 4.94 -2.26
CA ILE A 155 -7.77 6.05 -1.99
C ILE A 155 -8.50 7.19 -1.31
N ARG A 156 -7.78 8.04 -0.56
CA ARG A 156 -8.36 9.19 0.15
C ARG A 156 -7.67 10.47 -0.27
N GLN A 157 -8.43 11.47 -0.69
CA GLN A 157 -7.88 12.80 -0.96
C GLN A 157 -7.50 13.47 0.35
N VAL A 158 -6.36 14.17 0.35
CA VAL A 158 -5.80 14.89 1.50
C VAL A 158 -5.40 16.29 1.04
N ASP A 159 -5.68 17.28 1.85
CA ASP A 159 -5.14 18.61 1.66
C ASP A 159 -3.64 18.62 2.04
N ALA A 160 -2.79 19.04 1.12
CA ALA A 160 -1.33 18.99 1.29
C ALA A 160 -0.79 19.98 2.32
N GLU A 161 -1.53 21.05 2.63
CA GLU A 161 -1.12 22.07 3.59
C GLU A 161 -1.60 21.77 5.01
N THR A 162 -2.85 21.30 5.14
CA THR A 162 -3.48 21.07 6.45
C THR A 162 -3.49 19.61 6.87
N LEU A 163 -3.21 18.67 5.96
CA LEU A 163 -3.36 17.22 6.10
C LEU A 163 -4.82 16.78 6.38
N GLU A 164 -5.79 17.65 6.14
CA GLU A 164 -7.20 17.29 6.27
C GLU A 164 -7.63 16.30 5.21
N THR A 165 -8.39 15.30 5.61
CA THR A 165 -9.02 14.37 4.66
C THR A 165 -10.16 15.08 3.93
N VAL A 166 -10.12 15.09 2.61
CA VAL A 166 -11.08 15.84 1.77
C VAL A 166 -12.09 14.89 1.15
N GLY A 167 -13.37 15.20 1.34
CA GLY A 167 -14.47 14.47 0.69
C GLY A 167 -14.58 13.00 1.10
N GLU A 168 -15.25 12.24 0.23
CA GLU A 168 -15.47 10.81 0.40
C GLU A 168 -14.28 9.99 -0.15
N LYS A 169 -14.25 8.68 0.16
CA LYS A 169 -13.27 7.78 -0.46
C LYS A 169 -13.49 7.68 -1.96
N CYS A 170 -12.39 7.59 -2.68
CA CYS A 170 -12.41 7.32 -4.11
C CYS A 170 -12.07 5.84 -4.34
N ASN A 171 -12.79 5.19 -5.24
CA ASN A 171 -12.59 3.79 -5.58
C ASN A 171 -12.09 3.66 -7.02
N ILE A 172 -10.82 3.37 -7.20
CA ILE A 172 -10.20 3.21 -8.53
C ILE A 172 -10.90 2.10 -9.34
N SER A 173 -11.48 1.08 -8.69
CA SER A 173 -12.18 0.00 -9.39
C SER A 173 -13.50 0.43 -10.05
N GLU A 174 -14.01 1.62 -9.75
CA GLU A 174 -15.16 2.22 -10.44
C GLU A 174 -14.76 2.90 -11.75
N LEU A 175 -13.47 3.19 -11.92
CA LEU A 175 -12.93 3.87 -13.10
C LEU A 175 -12.27 2.88 -14.06
N VAL A 176 -11.52 1.92 -13.52
CA VAL A 176 -10.81 0.89 -14.27
C VAL A 176 -11.01 -0.49 -13.64
N ALA A 177 -11.01 -1.53 -14.48
CA ALA A 177 -11.29 -2.90 -14.04
C ALA A 177 -10.13 -3.51 -13.23
N VAL A 178 -9.99 -3.11 -11.96
CA VAL A 178 -9.01 -3.67 -11.03
C VAL A 178 -9.65 -4.05 -9.70
N ASN A 179 -9.19 -5.14 -9.10
CA ASN A 179 -9.62 -5.62 -7.78
C ASN A 179 -8.68 -5.23 -6.66
N HIS A 180 -7.44 -4.95 -7.00
CA HIS A 180 -6.33 -4.59 -6.13
C HIS A 180 -5.39 -3.67 -6.90
N SER A 181 -4.75 -2.73 -6.24
CA SER A 181 -3.72 -1.88 -6.84
C SER A 181 -2.57 -1.70 -5.86
N THR A 182 -1.36 -1.49 -6.38
CA THR A 182 -0.23 -1.17 -5.49
C THR A 182 -0.41 0.23 -4.90
N ALA A 183 0.27 0.48 -3.80
CA ALA A 183 0.35 1.79 -3.17
C ALA A 183 1.66 2.52 -3.53
N HIS A 184 2.36 2.06 -4.57
CA HIS A 184 3.63 2.65 -5.03
C HIS A 184 3.55 3.06 -6.51
N PRO A 185 2.73 4.08 -6.84
CA PRO A 185 2.69 4.62 -8.19
C PRO A 185 4.01 5.33 -8.55
N HIS A 186 4.33 5.35 -9.84
CA HIS A 186 5.44 6.11 -10.40
C HIS A 186 4.93 7.41 -11.01
N VAL A 187 5.54 8.52 -10.63
CA VAL A 187 5.28 9.85 -11.20
C VAL A 187 6.38 10.18 -12.17
N LEU A 188 6.04 10.48 -13.41
CA LEU A 188 6.98 10.93 -14.44
C LEU A 188 7.21 12.44 -14.34
N GLU A 189 8.24 12.92 -15.04
CA GLU A 189 8.60 14.35 -15.08
C GLU A 189 7.49 15.24 -15.64
N ASP A 190 6.67 14.72 -16.57
CA ASP A 190 5.52 15.44 -17.14
C ASP A 190 4.28 15.42 -16.24
N GLY A 191 4.35 14.73 -15.10
CA GLY A 191 3.25 14.58 -14.14
C GLY A 191 2.30 13.41 -14.43
N THR A 192 2.52 12.63 -15.49
CA THR A 192 1.80 11.37 -15.72
C THR A 192 2.13 10.38 -14.61
N VAL A 193 1.11 9.69 -14.10
CA VAL A 193 1.30 8.70 -13.04
C VAL A 193 0.95 7.30 -13.55
N TYR A 194 1.83 6.35 -13.30
CA TYR A 194 1.56 4.94 -13.56
C TYR A 194 1.44 4.17 -12.26
N ASN A 195 0.44 3.31 -12.18
CA ASN A 195 0.27 2.36 -11.10
C ASN A 195 -0.01 0.96 -11.66
N MET A 196 0.06 -0.04 -10.82
CA MET A 196 -0.19 -1.42 -11.20
C MET A 196 -1.33 -2.01 -10.35
N GLY A 197 -2.23 -2.72 -11.00
CA GLY A 197 -3.32 -3.42 -10.37
C GLY A 197 -3.50 -4.84 -10.93
N ASN A 198 -4.45 -5.56 -10.39
CA ASN A 198 -4.84 -6.86 -10.92
C ASN A 198 -6.35 -7.02 -11.01
N SER A 199 -6.76 -7.93 -11.87
CA SER A 199 -8.16 -8.30 -12.05
C SER A 199 -8.28 -9.74 -12.56
N VAL A 200 -9.51 -10.19 -12.77
CA VAL A 200 -9.78 -11.50 -13.37
C VAL A 200 -10.40 -11.29 -14.74
N GLY A 201 -9.65 -11.67 -15.76
CA GLY A 201 -10.11 -11.67 -17.14
C GLY A 201 -10.82 -12.98 -17.52
N SER A 202 -11.29 -13.07 -18.75
CA SER A 202 -11.99 -14.26 -19.27
C SER A 202 -11.13 -15.55 -19.28
N LYS A 203 -9.82 -15.40 -19.33
CA LYS A 203 -8.84 -16.51 -19.33
C LYS A 203 -8.16 -16.73 -17.97
N GLY A 204 -8.55 -16.01 -16.94
CA GLY A 204 -7.98 -16.11 -15.60
C GLY A 204 -7.41 -14.78 -15.07
N PRO A 205 -6.57 -14.85 -14.02
CA PRO A 205 -5.98 -13.68 -13.39
C PRO A 205 -5.05 -12.92 -14.34
N ILE A 206 -5.15 -11.58 -14.32
CA ILE A 206 -4.35 -10.67 -15.14
C ILE A 206 -3.79 -9.53 -14.29
N TYR A 207 -2.63 -9.02 -14.67
CA TYR A 207 -2.04 -7.79 -14.17
C TYR A 207 -2.34 -6.65 -15.14
N ASN A 208 -2.58 -5.46 -14.62
CA ASN A 208 -2.91 -4.27 -15.39
C ASN A 208 -2.00 -3.12 -15.01
N ILE A 209 -1.50 -2.39 -16.01
CA ILE A 209 -0.86 -1.09 -15.80
C ILE A 209 -1.90 -0.01 -15.99
N ILE A 210 -2.04 0.85 -14.99
CA ILE A 210 -2.99 1.96 -14.95
C ILE A 210 -2.21 3.24 -15.20
N GLU A 211 -2.67 4.06 -16.13
CA GLU A 211 -2.18 5.41 -16.37
C GLU A 211 -3.19 6.42 -15.84
N PHE A 212 -2.71 7.38 -15.07
CA PHE A 212 -3.43 8.58 -14.70
C PHE A 212 -2.79 9.74 -15.46
N PRO A 213 -3.53 10.45 -16.34
CA PRO A 213 -2.98 11.55 -17.12
C PRO A 213 -2.63 12.75 -16.24
N THR A 214 -1.93 13.72 -16.80
CA THR A 214 -1.57 14.95 -16.12
C THR A 214 -2.76 15.90 -15.96
N GLY A 215 -2.67 16.82 -15.00
CA GLY A 215 -3.60 17.94 -14.85
C GLY A 215 -4.88 17.60 -14.10
N ALA A 216 -5.81 18.56 -14.07
CA ALA A 216 -7.08 18.41 -13.41
C ALA A 216 -7.90 17.25 -14.02
N GLY A 217 -8.54 16.44 -13.19
CA GLY A 217 -9.28 15.25 -13.64
C GLY A 217 -8.40 14.03 -13.92
N ALA A 218 -7.16 14.01 -13.46
CA ALA A 218 -6.25 12.88 -13.63
C ALA A 218 -6.83 11.56 -13.12
N LEU A 219 -7.54 11.59 -11.99
CA LEU A 219 -8.19 10.40 -11.44
C LEU A 219 -9.28 9.87 -12.35
N GLU A 220 -10.19 10.74 -12.81
CA GLU A 220 -11.30 10.40 -13.70
C GLU A 220 -10.81 9.99 -15.11
N GLY A 221 -9.64 10.45 -15.50
CA GLY A 221 -8.96 10.10 -16.75
C GLY A 221 -8.19 8.77 -16.70
N ALA A 222 -8.26 8.04 -15.58
CA ALA A 222 -7.57 6.77 -15.41
C ALA A 222 -7.94 5.76 -16.51
N LYS A 223 -6.96 5.07 -17.07
CA LYS A 223 -7.14 4.01 -18.07
C LYS A 223 -6.14 2.89 -17.91
N ILE A 224 -6.49 1.69 -18.35
CA ILE A 224 -5.56 0.57 -18.46
C ILE A 224 -4.81 0.70 -19.78
N VAL A 225 -3.47 0.77 -19.70
CA VAL A 225 -2.58 0.90 -20.87
C VAL A 225 -1.88 -0.40 -21.24
N ALA A 226 -1.83 -1.36 -20.32
CA ALA A 226 -1.30 -2.70 -20.58
C ALA A 226 -2.00 -3.72 -19.71
N SER A 227 -2.14 -4.95 -20.24
CA SER A 227 -2.67 -6.09 -19.50
C SER A 227 -1.93 -7.36 -19.91
N PHE A 228 -1.52 -8.16 -18.93
CA PHE A 228 -0.81 -9.41 -19.19
C PHE A 228 -1.20 -10.50 -18.17
N PRO A 229 -1.15 -11.78 -18.55
CA PRO A 229 -1.67 -12.87 -17.74
C PRO A 229 -0.72 -13.22 -16.59
N SER A 230 -1.31 -13.65 -15.47
CA SER A 230 -0.57 -14.35 -14.41
C SER A 230 -0.24 -15.78 -14.85
N ARG A 231 0.94 -16.30 -14.44
CA ARG A 231 1.24 -17.74 -14.60
C ARG A 231 0.38 -18.63 -13.70
N TRP A 232 -0.17 -18.07 -12.63
CA TRP A 232 -0.99 -18.80 -11.66
C TRP A 232 -2.44 -18.85 -12.14
N LYS A 233 -3.00 -20.05 -12.34
CA LYS A 233 -4.32 -20.22 -12.97
C LYS A 233 -5.49 -19.58 -12.21
N MET A 234 -5.40 -19.47 -10.89
CA MET A 234 -6.49 -19.00 -10.03
C MET A 234 -6.05 -17.94 -9.03
N SER A 235 -4.83 -17.43 -9.14
CA SER A 235 -4.25 -16.51 -8.16
C SER A 235 -3.36 -15.49 -8.84
N HIS A 236 -3.02 -14.43 -8.12
CA HIS A 236 -1.98 -13.51 -8.53
C HIS A 236 -0.75 -13.72 -7.66
N SER A 237 0.44 -13.47 -8.21
CA SER A 237 1.60 -13.22 -7.37
C SER A 237 1.31 -12.02 -6.50
N TYR A 238 1.65 -12.08 -5.21
CA TYR A 238 1.67 -10.89 -4.38
C TYR A 238 2.83 -10.00 -4.81
N TYR A 239 2.56 -8.74 -5.04
CA TYR A 239 3.52 -7.71 -5.42
C TYR A 239 3.17 -6.41 -4.70
N HIS A 240 4.18 -5.64 -4.34
CA HIS A 240 4.03 -4.41 -3.59
C HIS A 240 4.40 -3.17 -4.44
N SER A 241 5.37 -3.34 -5.33
CA SER A 241 5.83 -2.32 -6.27
C SER A 241 6.22 -2.93 -7.60
N PHE A 242 6.56 -2.11 -8.57
CA PHE A 242 7.07 -2.52 -9.89
C PHE A 242 8.14 -1.54 -10.35
N GLY A 243 8.91 -1.91 -11.37
CA GLY A 243 9.92 -1.03 -11.98
C GLY A 243 9.38 -0.31 -13.20
N ILE A 244 9.93 0.86 -13.50
CA ILE A 244 9.67 1.61 -14.72
C ILE A 244 11.00 2.12 -15.29
N THR A 245 11.17 1.98 -16.60
CA THR A 245 12.28 2.56 -17.36
C THR A 245 11.74 3.53 -18.43
N GLU A 246 12.60 4.03 -19.28
CA GLU A 246 12.15 4.84 -20.41
C GLU A 246 11.20 4.06 -21.34
N ASN A 247 11.51 2.77 -21.63
CA ASN A 247 10.78 1.99 -22.60
C ASN A 247 9.93 0.86 -22.02
N TYR A 248 10.13 0.46 -20.76
CA TYR A 248 9.49 -0.72 -20.19
C TYR A 248 8.88 -0.47 -18.81
N PHE A 249 7.78 -1.18 -18.55
CA PHE A 249 7.38 -1.54 -17.20
C PHE A 249 8.03 -2.88 -16.87
N VAL A 250 8.62 -2.99 -15.68
CA VAL A 250 9.34 -4.19 -15.23
C VAL A 250 8.59 -4.78 -14.05
N PHE A 251 8.11 -6.00 -14.23
CA PHE A 251 7.33 -6.68 -13.20
C PHE A 251 8.05 -7.95 -12.72
N LEU A 252 8.13 -8.10 -11.40
CA LEU A 252 8.64 -9.29 -10.74
C LEU A 252 7.47 -10.16 -10.29
N GLU A 253 7.22 -11.24 -11.04
CA GLU A 253 6.22 -12.24 -10.68
C GLU A 253 6.84 -13.25 -9.71
N PHE A 254 6.70 -12.94 -8.41
CA PHE A 254 7.26 -13.75 -7.33
C PHE A 254 6.56 -15.11 -7.17
N PRO A 255 7.25 -16.12 -6.59
CA PRO A 255 6.62 -17.36 -6.13
C PRO A 255 5.92 -17.20 -4.78
N LEU A 256 5.41 -16.02 -4.49
CA LEU A 256 4.53 -15.68 -3.36
C LEU A 256 3.17 -15.32 -3.93
N ILE A 257 2.15 -16.10 -3.64
CA ILE A 257 0.82 -15.87 -4.19
C ILE A 257 -0.20 -15.49 -3.12
N LEU A 258 -1.15 -14.65 -3.49
CA LEU A 258 -2.38 -14.47 -2.76
C LEU A 258 -3.36 -15.57 -3.18
N ASN A 259 -3.48 -16.61 -2.35
CA ASN A 259 -4.32 -17.77 -2.63
C ASN A 259 -5.80 -17.39 -2.57
N THR A 260 -6.44 -17.35 -3.72
CA THR A 260 -7.82 -16.90 -3.88
C THR A 260 -8.80 -17.76 -3.06
N ALA A 261 -8.61 -19.08 -2.99
CA ALA A 261 -9.49 -19.96 -2.22
C ALA A 261 -9.38 -19.67 -0.72
N LYS A 262 -8.16 -19.44 -0.19
CA LYS A 262 -7.95 -19.05 1.20
C LYS A 262 -8.54 -17.67 1.50
N LEU A 263 -8.39 -16.72 0.56
CA LEU A 263 -8.94 -15.38 0.68
C LEU A 263 -10.48 -15.42 0.71
N LEU A 264 -11.12 -16.15 -0.19
CA LEU A 264 -12.58 -16.30 -0.22
C LEU A 264 -13.12 -16.99 1.04
N ALA A 265 -12.34 -17.89 1.66
CA ALA A 265 -12.70 -18.57 2.90
C ALA A 265 -12.28 -17.79 4.17
N MET A 266 -11.83 -16.54 4.06
CA MET A 266 -11.26 -15.77 5.16
C MET A 266 -12.23 -15.62 6.35
N ASN A 267 -13.49 -15.27 6.08
CA ASN A 267 -14.51 -15.14 7.13
C ASN A 267 -14.79 -16.47 7.84
N LEU A 268 -14.90 -17.57 7.07
CA LEU A 268 -15.09 -18.91 7.62
C LEU A 268 -13.90 -19.35 8.48
N ARG A 269 -12.68 -19.06 8.00
CA ARG A 269 -11.42 -19.38 8.72
C ARG A 269 -11.14 -18.44 9.89
N GLN A 270 -11.81 -17.28 9.96
CA GLN A 270 -11.54 -16.20 10.90
C GLN A 270 -10.05 -15.82 10.93
N LYS A 271 -9.47 -15.64 9.76
CA LYS A 271 -8.06 -15.30 9.54
C LYS A 271 -7.94 -14.05 8.70
N ALA A 272 -6.90 -13.26 8.95
CA ALA A 272 -6.60 -12.07 8.17
C ALA A 272 -5.99 -12.40 6.80
N VAL A 273 -5.82 -11.37 5.95
CA VAL A 273 -5.40 -11.50 4.55
C VAL A 273 -4.04 -12.19 4.41
N ASP A 274 -3.08 -11.85 5.26
CA ASP A 274 -1.72 -12.41 5.29
C ASP A 274 -1.71 -13.95 5.34
N SER A 275 -2.69 -14.54 6.05
CA SER A 275 -2.86 -16.00 6.14
C SER A 275 -3.27 -16.65 4.80
N SER A 276 -3.54 -15.85 3.79
CA SER A 276 -3.86 -16.29 2.42
C SER A 276 -2.65 -16.23 1.49
N LEU A 277 -1.49 -15.81 1.99
CA LEU A 277 -0.24 -15.84 1.24
C LEU A 277 0.38 -17.25 1.29
N ASP A 278 0.79 -17.76 0.12
CA ASP A 278 1.49 -19.02 -0.04
C ASP A 278 2.84 -18.79 -0.74
N TRP A 279 3.91 -19.29 -0.14
CA TRP A 279 5.26 -19.25 -0.70
C TRP A 279 5.65 -20.58 -1.34
N PHE A 280 6.20 -20.54 -2.55
CA PHE A 280 6.67 -21.71 -3.31
C PHE A 280 8.18 -21.66 -3.50
N PRO A 281 8.97 -22.23 -2.59
CA PRO A 281 10.43 -22.10 -2.58
C PRO A 281 11.14 -22.79 -3.75
N THR A 282 10.45 -23.64 -4.51
CA THR A 282 10.98 -24.34 -5.68
C THR A 282 10.67 -23.66 -7.01
N GLU A 283 9.77 -22.68 -6.98
CA GLU A 283 9.36 -21.92 -8.15
C GLU A 283 10.27 -20.69 -8.34
N LYS A 284 10.69 -20.45 -9.57
CA LYS A 284 11.51 -19.28 -9.88
C LYS A 284 10.69 -17.97 -9.85
N THR A 285 11.34 -16.89 -9.53
CA THR A 285 10.82 -15.54 -9.80
C THR A 285 10.95 -15.26 -11.30
N ARG A 286 9.86 -14.80 -11.94
CA ARG A 286 9.88 -14.33 -13.33
C ARG A 286 10.02 -12.83 -13.37
N ILE A 287 10.81 -12.36 -14.34
CA ILE A 287 10.97 -10.94 -14.62
C ILE A 287 10.32 -10.71 -15.98
N LEU A 288 9.22 -9.99 -15.97
CA LEU A 288 8.40 -9.69 -17.14
C LEU A 288 8.63 -8.23 -17.55
N LEU A 289 8.83 -8.03 -18.85
CA LEU A 289 8.97 -6.72 -19.45
C LEU A 289 7.73 -6.41 -20.28
N VAL A 290 7.13 -5.26 -20.07
CA VAL A 290 6.00 -4.78 -20.86
C VAL A 290 6.42 -3.48 -21.54
N GLU A 291 6.36 -3.45 -22.86
CA GLU A 291 6.73 -2.28 -23.63
C GLU A 291 5.74 -1.13 -23.37
N ARG A 292 6.25 0.01 -22.93
CA ARG A 292 5.39 1.17 -22.55
C ARG A 292 4.61 1.74 -23.71
N LYS A 293 5.18 1.73 -24.90
CA LYS A 293 4.58 2.34 -26.09
C LYS A 293 3.42 1.53 -26.65
N SER A 294 3.56 0.22 -26.69
CA SER A 294 2.55 -0.70 -27.25
C SER A 294 1.62 -1.28 -26.19
N GLY A 295 2.05 -1.35 -24.92
CA GLY A 295 1.39 -2.07 -23.84
C GLY A 295 1.53 -3.59 -23.95
N GLU A 296 2.39 -4.08 -24.84
CA GLU A 296 2.57 -5.52 -25.09
C GLU A 296 3.63 -6.13 -24.19
N LEU A 297 3.36 -7.35 -23.74
CA LEU A 297 4.33 -8.16 -23.01
C LEU A 297 5.42 -8.64 -23.97
N VAL A 298 6.68 -8.43 -23.61
CA VAL A 298 7.83 -8.97 -24.38
C VAL A 298 7.83 -10.50 -24.24
N ASP A 299 8.01 -11.20 -25.35
CA ASP A 299 7.98 -12.66 -25.40
C ASP A 299 9.05 -13.34 -24.55
N THR A 300 10.18 -12.67 -24.35
CA THR A 300 11.28 -13.18 -23.53
C THR A 300 10.98 -13.03 -22.05
N ILE A 301 10.89 -14.14 -21.34
CA ILE A 301 10.74 -14.19 -19.90
C ILE A 301 12.10 -14.47 -19.27
N TYR A 302 12.55 -13.57 -18.40
CA TYR A 302 13.75 -13.76 -17.61
C TYR A 302 13.39 -14.45 -16.28
N GLU A 303 14.33 -15.24 -15.74
CA GLU A 303 14.09 -15.98 -14.52
C GLU A 303 15.25 -15.82 -13.54
N ALA A 304 14.94 -15.77 -12.26
CA ALA A 304 15.90 -15.77 -11.17
C ALA A 304 15.51 -16.84 -10.13
N PRO A 305 16.41 -17.25 -9.23
CA PRO A 305 16.06 -18.05 -8.07
C PRO A 305 14.89 -17.42 -7.29
N PRO A 306 14.13 -18.21 -6.51
CA PRO A 306 13.04 -17.67 -5.72
C PRO A 306 13.53 -16.60 -4.73
N PHE A 307 12.91 -15.46 -4.76
CA PHE A 307 13.10 -14.36 -3.80
C PHE A 307 11.83 -13.53 -3.72
N PHE A 308 11.78 -12.61 -2.76
CA PHE A 308 10.74 -11.61 -2.63
C PHE A 308 11.38 -10.22 -2.45
N CYS A 309 10.72 -9.18 -2.89
CA CYS A 309 11.00 -7.81 -2.49
C CYS A 309 9.71 -6.99 -2.37
N PHE A 310 9.70 -6.04 -1.44
CA PHE A 310 8.66 -5.01 -1.39
C PHE A 310 8.97 -3.91 -2.40
N HIS A 311 10.19 -3.40 -2.40
CA HIS A 311 10.52 -2.16 -3.08
C HIS A 311 11.54 -2.33 -4.20
N HIS A 312 11.22 -1.70 -5.34
CA HIS A 312 12.17 -1.34 -6.36
C HIS A 312 12.78 0.02 -5.96
N GLY A 313 14.09 0.04 -5.71
CA GLY A 313 14.82 1.27 -5.35
C GLY A 313 15.10 2.13 -6.58
N ASN A 314 15.41 1.49 -7.71
CA ASN A 314 15.68 2.15 -8.98
C ASN A 314 15.46 1.18 -10.15
N CYS A 315 15.14 1.72 -11.33
CA CYS A 315 15.03 0.92 -12.55
C CYS A 315 15.35 1.82 -13.77
N TYR A 316 16.33 1.42 -14.58
CA TYR A 316 16.76 2.22 -15.74
C TYR A 316 17.44 1.37 -16.81
N GLU A 317 17.55 1.94 -18.01
CA GLU A 317 18.23 1.31 -19.14
C GLU A 317 19.64 1.88 -19.33
N LYS A 318 20.62 1.01 -19.54
CA LYS A 318 22.00 1.40 -19.81
C LYS A 318 22.73 0.37 -20.66
N ASN A 319 23.30 0.79 -21.78
CA ASN A 319 24.11 -0.06 -22.66
C ASN A 319 23.42 -1.37 -23.11
N GLY A 320 22.11 -1.30 -23.38
CA GLY A 320 21.32 -2.47 -23.80
C GLY A 320 20.88 -3.40 -22.64
N TYR A 321 21.09 -2.98 -21.41
CA TYR A 321 20.65 -3.71 -20.20
C TYR A 321 19.58 -2.90 -19.48
N ILE A 322 18.67 -3.62 -18.82
CA ILE A 322 17.81 -3.07 -17.77
C ILE A 322 18.51 -3.32 -16.44
N ILE A 323 18.74 -2.26 -15.71
CA ILE A 323 19.35 -2.28 -14.37
C ILE A 323 18.24 -2.00 -13.38
N MET A 324 18.16 -2.83 -12.34
CA MET A 324 17.13 -2.74 -11.32
C MET A 324 17.75 -2.94 -9.93
N ASP A 325 17.59 -1.94 -9.07
CA ASP A 325 17.98 -2.01 -7.67
C ASP A 325 16.76 -2.35 -6.83
N ILE A 326 16.84 -3.42 -6.04
CA ILE A 326 15.71 -3.94 -5.25
C ILE A 326 16.10 -4.23 -3.80
N SER A 327 15.14 -4.10 -2.89
CA SER A 327 15.26 -4.58 -1.51
C SER A 327 15.04 -6.09 -1.46
N HIS A 328 16.07 -6.87 -1.74
CA HIS A 328 16.00 -8.33 -1.86
C HIS A 328 15.81 -9.01 -0.50
N CYS A 329 14.78 -9.85 -0.39
CA CYS A 329 14.54 -10.77 0.70
C CYS A 329 14.67 -12.21 0.17
N LYS A 330 15.41 -13.06 0.89
CA LYS A 330 15.66 -14.45 0.48
C LYS A 330 14.36 -15.27 0.31
N ASP A 331 13.36 -14.96 1.10
CA ASP A 331 12.06 -15.61 1.13
C ASP A 331 10.96 -14.65 1.59
N ALA A 332 9.76 -15.16 1.81
CA ALA A 332 8.60 -14.37 2.22
C ALA A 332 8.45 -14.19 3.74
N THR A 333 9.43 -14.58 4.56
CA THR A 333 9.33 -14.46 6.03
C THR A 333 9.27 -13.01 6.50
N VAL A 334 9.75 -12.09 5.68
CA VAL A 334 9.61 -10.64 5.93
C VAL A 334 8.14 -10.17 6.03
N ASN A 335 7.18 -10.93 5.45
CA ASN A 335 5.76 -10.63 5.59
C ASN A 335 5.20 -10.96 6.97
N VAL A 336 6.00 -11.53 7.90
CA VAL A 336 5.59 -11.92 9.26
C VAL A 336 6.00 -10.84 10.26
N CYS A 337 5.72 -9.57 9.96
CA CYS A 337 6.00 -8.44 10.85
C CYS A 337 4.92 -8.27 11.93
N TYR A 338 4.70 -9.33 12.75
CA TYR A 338 3.72 -9.30 13.83
C TYR A 338 4.22 -8.50 15.04
N ILE A 339 3.34 -7.64 15.57
CA ILE A 339 3.58 -6.89 16.81
C ILE A 339 3.50 -7.87 18.00
N GLY A 340 4.57 -7.94 18.79
CA GLY A 340 4.60 -8.79 19.98
C GLY A 340 4.93 -10.26 19.77
N SER A 341 5.22 -10.70 18.54
CA SER A 341 5.84 -12.00 18.31
C SER A 341 7.35 -11.91 18.54
N SER A 342 7.93 -12.99 19.11
CA SER A 342 9.38 -13.11 19.27
C SER A 342 10.14 -13.28 17.94
N ALA A 343 9.44 -13.16 16.81
CA ALA A 343 10.03 -13.18 15.48
C ALA A 343 10.77 -11.85 15.26
N VAL A 344 12.05 -11.91 15.40
CA VAL A 344 13.01 -10.82 15.14
C VAL A 344 13.02 -10.57 13.64
N ILE A 345 12.87 -9.31 13.26
CA ILE A 345 13.26 -8.81 11.94
C ILE A 345 14.77 -8.95 11.75
#